data_4ea00bc271084c46263f3e0fcd3f520b
#
_entry.id   4ea00bc271084c46263f3e0fcd3f520b
#
_cell.length_a   1.000
_cell.length_b   1.000
_cell.length_c   1.000
_cell.angle_alpha   90.00
_cell.angle_beta   90.00
_cell.angle_gamma   90.00
#
_symmetry.space_group_name_H-M   'P 1'
#
loop_
_entity.id
_entity.type
_entity.pdbx_description
1 polymer ?
#
loop_
_entity_poly.entity_id
_entity_poly.type
_entity_poly.pdbx_seq_one_letter_code
_entity_poly.pdbx_strand_id
1 'polypeptide(L)'
;MREPITIGEVAELIGAEIVGDSSVTFTSIGSLGSACEGDLTHLSSNSYRRFLSETKAAAVILHRRELDCCSVTALVVENPKQAFAKATQLFVREKELPRNFVHASAIVDDSVQIGADFYIGPNVVVGKDCVLERNVALNANVVLGERVFLGKDVVIMPNVTVYDDVEIAARTVIHSNSVIGSDGFGFEPTDGEISEAVAQIGGVKIGEDVSIGAGTCIDCGTIEDTLVGNGVKIDNQVQIGHNCKI
;
A
#
# COMPACT_ATOMS: atom_id res chain seq x y z
N MET A 1 6.63 22.93 9.99
CA MET A 1 6.11 23.07 8.62
C MET A 1 7.12 22.42 7.71
N ARG A 2 6.70 21.69 6.68
CA ARG A 2 7.61 21.09 5.69
C ARG A 2 8.22 22.21 4.85
N GLU A 3 9.46 22.07 4.43
CA GLU A 3 10.06 23.00 3.47
C GLU A 3 9.27 22.94 2.15
N PRO A 4 9.05 24.10 1.50
CA PRO A 4 8.37 24.12 0.21
C PRO A 4 9.16 23.33 -0.83
N ILE A 5 8.45 22.51 -1.60
CA ILE A 5 9.02 21.71 -2.70
C ILE A 5 9.14 22.63 -3.93
N THR A 6 10.28 22.67 -4.58
CA THR A 6 10.47 23.48 -5.78
C THR A 6 9.88 22.83 -7.02
N ILE A 7 9.47 23.65 -8.00
CA ILE A 7 8.99 23.14 -9.29
C ILE A 7 10.06 22.32 -10.02
N GLY A 8 11.34 22.66 -9.82
CA GLY A 8 12.47 21.92 -10.38
C GLY A 8 12.54 20.48 -9.87
N GLU A 9 12.40 20.28 -8.55
CA GLU A 9 12.37 18.94 -7.94
C GLU A 9 11.21 18.09 -8.47
N VAL A 10 10.03 18.69 -8.62
CA VAL A 10 8.89 17.98 -9.19
C VAL A 10 9.14 17.65 -10.66
N ALA A 11 9.62 18.60 -11.45
CA ALA A 11 9.89 18.42 -12.89
C ALA A 11 10.92 17.31 -13.14
N GLU A 12 12.00 17.27 -12.36
CA GLU A 12 13.02 16.22 -12.45
C GLU A 12 12.42 14.85 -12.13
N LEU A 13 11.66 14.72 -11.02
CA LEU A 13 11.04 13.46 -10.60
C LEU A 13 10.10 12.87 -11.66
N ILE A 14 9.28 13.74 -12.29
CA ILE A 14 8.26 13.29 -13.24
C ILE A 14 8.70 13.37 -14.71
N GLY A 15 9.88 13.91 -14.99
CA GLY A 15 10.40 14.12 -16.34
C GLY A 15 9.60 15.15 -17.12
N ALA A 16 9.20 16.27 -16.48
CA ALA A 16 8.38 17.30 -17.08
C ALA A 16 9.21 18.44 -17.67
N GLU A 17 8.70 19.04 -18.76
CA GLU A 17 9.12 20.35 -19.23
C GLU A 17 8.37 21.44 -18.44
N ILE A 18 9.10 22.42 -17.92
CA ILE A 18 8.51 23.59 -17.22
C ILE A 18 8.17 24.66 -18.26
N VAL A 19 6.91 25.09 -18.32
CA VAL A 19 6.46 26.22 -19.15
C VAL A 19 5.83 27.25 -18.22
N GLY A 20 6.48 28.39 -18.07
CA GLY A 20 6.09 29.48 -17.18
C GLY A 20 7.15 29.83 -16.14
N ASP A 21 6.72 30.17 -14.93
CA ASP A 21 7.60 30.62 -13.86
C ASP A 21 8.34 29.44 -13.20
N SER A 22 9.65 29.41 -13.33
CA SER A 22 10.52 28.39 -12.75
C SER A 22 10.84 28.60 -11.26
N SER A 23 10.40 29.72 -10.68
CA SER A 23 10.58 30.01 -9.24
C SER A 23 9.46 29.47 -8.34
N VAL A 24 8.43 28.89 -8.93
CA VAL A 24 7.28 28.34 -8.22
C VAL A 24 7.69 27.29 -7.21
N THR A 25 7.06 27.33 -6.03
CA THR A 25 7.20 26.32 -4.98
C THR A 25 5.83 25.79 -4.54
N PHE A 26 5.82 24.57 -4.01
CA PHE A 26 4.61 23.90 -3.57
C PHE A 26 4.64 23.59 -2.08
N THR A 27 3.52 23.80 -1.42
CA THR A 27 3.29 23.40 -0.01
C THR A 27 2.27 22.29 0.12
N SER A 28 1.44 22.09 -0.92
CA SER A 28 0.31 21.16 -0.92
C SER A 28 -0.08 20.73 -2.33
N ILE A 29 -1.06 19.84 -2.36
CA ILE A 29 -1.70 19.34 -3.58
C ILE A 29 -3.17 19.72 -3.52
N GLY A 30 -3.72 20.21 -4.62
CA GLY A 30 -5.13 20.56 -4.73
C GLY A 30 -5.81 19.93 -5.94
N SER A 31 -7.14 19.83 -5.91
CA SER A 31 -7.91 19.49 -7.12
C SER A 31 -8.00 20.70 -8.02
N LEU A 32 -7.99 20.50 -9.36
CA LEU A 32 -7.87 21.59 -10.34
C LEU A 32 -8.89 22.72 -10.14
N GLY A 33 -10.14 22.38 -9.74
CA GLY A 33 -11.21 23.36 -9.56
C GLY A 33 -11.21 24.09 -8.22
N SER A 34 -10.42 23.64 -7.23
CA SER A 34 -10.38 24.24 -5.89
C SER A 34 -8.95 24.52 -5.40
N ALA A 35 -7.96 24.32 -6.25
CA ALA A 35 -6.58 24.58 -5.92
C ALA A 35 -6.32 26.06 -5.62
N CYS A 36 -5.44 26.31 -4.66
CA CYS A 36 -5.02 27.63 -4.20
C CYS A 36 -3.55 27.92 -4.56
N GLU A 37 -3.10 29.13 -4.30
CA GLU A 37 -1.69 29.50 -4.39
C GLU A 37 -0.83 28.58 -3.51
N GLY A 38 0.22 27.99 -4.09
CA GLY A 38 1.06 26.98 -3.44
C GLY A 38 0.61 25.52 -3.65
N ASP A 39 -0.50 25.25 -4.33
CA ASP A 39 -0.92 23.91 -4.68
C ASP A 39 -0.33 23.46 -6.02
N LEU A 40 0.13 22.20 -6.06
CA LEU A 40 0.33 21.45 -7.29
C LEU A 40 -0.97 20.72 -7.66
N THR A 41 -1.36 20.77 -8.91
CA THR A 41 -2.54 20.05 -9.41
C THR A 41 -2.27 19.36 -10.74
N HIS A 42 -3.25 18.65 -11.29
CA HIS A 42 -3.12 18.02 -12.60
C HIS A 42 -4.44 18.00 -13.37
N LEU A 43 -4.36 17.95 -14.68
CA LEU A 43 -5.50 17.69 -15.55
C LEU A 43 -5.60 16.20 -15.87
N SER A 44 -6.55 15.50 -15.24
CA SER A 44 -6.73 14.05 -15.39
C SER A 44 -7.73 13.64 -16.45
N SER A 45 -8.66 14.53 -16.83
CA SER A 45 -9.76 14.26 -17.75
C SER A 45 -10.25 15.52 -18.42
N ASN A 46 -10.74 15.39 -19.67
CA ASN A 46 -11.32 16.50 -20.44
C ASN A 46 -12.49 17.19 -19.73
N SER A 47 -13.22 16.50 -18.87
CA SER A 47 -14.33 17.08 -18.08
C SER A 47 -13.87 18.20 -17.14
N TYR A 48 -12.61 18.18 -16.74
CA TYR A 48 -12.01 19.21 -15.86
C TYR A 48 -11.30 20.33 -16.64
N ARG A 49 -11.19 20.24 -17.97
CA ARG A 49 -10.50 21.21 -18.83
C ARG A 49 -10.98 22.65 -18.62
N ARG A 50 -12.29 22.83 -18.38
CA ARG A 50 -12.89 24.14 -18.12
C ARG A 50 -12.28 24.90 -16.95
N PHE A 51 -11.66 24.19 -15.99
CA PHE A 51 -11.04 24.81 -14.82
C PHE A 51 -9.61 25.30 -15.07
N LEU A 52 -8.96 24.93 -16.21
CA LEU A 52 -7.58 25.35 -16.51
C LEU A 52 -7.39 26.85 -16.61
N SER A 53 -8.37 27.57 -17.16
CA SER A 53 -8.29 29.02 -17.30
C SER A 53 -8.59 29.80 -16.02
N GLU A 54 -9.19 29.15 -15.01
CA GLU A 54 -9.66 29.81 -13.78
C GLU A 54 -8.91 29.30 -12.53
N THR A 55 -8.08 28.25 -12.68
CA THR A 55 -7.37 27.67 -11.53
C THR A 55 -6.42 28.68 -10.89
N LYS A 56 -6.35 28.65 -9.56
CA LYS A 56 -5.40 29.44 -8.76
C LYS A 56 -4.23 28.59 -8.27
N ALA A 57 -4.04 27.40 -8.83
CA ALA A 57 -2.90 26.55 -8.50
C ALA A 57 -1.59 27.23 -8.83
N ALA A 58 -0.53 26.91 -8.10
CA ALA A 58 0.81 27.40 -8.42
C ALA A 58 1.32 26.78 -9.75
N ALA A 59 1.02 25.51 -10.01
CA ALA A 59 1.28 24.89 -11.29
C ALA A 59 0.34 23.69 -11.56
N VAL A 60 0.20 23.33 -12.86
CA VAL A 60 -0.63 22.23 -13.34
C VAL A 60 0.22 21.22 -14.12
N ILE A 61 0.14 19.94 -13.75
CA ILE A 61 0.67 18.84 -14.57
C ILE A 61 -0.36 18.54 -15.67
N LEU A 62 0.06 18.67 -16.93
CA LEU A 62 -0.84 18.50 -18.08
C LEU A 62 -0.11 17.95 -19.30
N HIS A 63 -0.88 17.49 -20.29
CA HIS A 63 -0.36 17.12 -21.60
C HIS A 63 -0.19 18.37 -22.48
N ARG A 64 0.83 18.39 -23.35
CA ARG A 64 1.17 19.55 -24.20
C ARG A 64 -0.03 20.14 -24.98
N ARG A 65 -0.95 19.30 -25.45
CA ARG A 65 -2.16 19.76 -26.19
C ARG A 65 -3.10 20.66 -25.38
N GLU A 66 -2.93 20.70 -24.05
CA GLU A 66 -3.79 21.49 -23.16
C GLU A 66 -3.12 22.80 -22.73
N LEU A 67 -1.87 23.03 -23.16
CA LEU A 67 -1.05 24.15 -22.71
C LEU A 67 -1.69 25.52 -23.02
N ASP A 68 -2.28 25.70 -24.20
CA ASP A 68 -2.91 26.94 -24.63
C ASP A 68 -4.10 27.38 -23.76
N CYS A 69 -4.67 26.43 -22.99
CA CYS A 69 -5.78 26.71 -22.08
C CYS A 69 -5.34 26.92 -20.62
N CYS A 70 -4.04 26.78 -20.33
CA CYS A 70 -3.51 26.91 -18.99
C CYS A 70 -3.10 28.35 -18.70
N SER A 71 -3.65 28.94 -17.64
CA SER A 71 -3.38 30.33 -17.23
C SER A 71 -2.22 30.47 -16.23
N VAL A 72 -1.72 29.34 -15.71
CA VAL A 72 -0.67 29.28 -14.69
C VAL A 72 0.52 28.47 -15.19
N THR A 73 1.59 28.36 -14.42
CA THR A 73 2.75 27.55 -14.78
C THR A 73 2.35 26.10 -15.03
N ALA A 74 2.89 25.53 -16.09
CA ALA A 74 2.59 24.14 -16.50
C ALA A 74 3.83 23.23 -16.38
N LEU A 75 3.59 22.02 -15.90
CA LEU A 75 4.49 20.88 -15.98
C LEU A 75 4.01 19.96 -17.09
N VAL A 76 4.66 20.03 -18.24
CA VAL A 76 4.21 19.33 -19.47
C VAL A 76 4.79 17.92 -19.49
N VAL A 77 3.92 16.92 -19.62
CA VAL A 77 4.26 15.50 -19.67
C VAL A 77 3.36 14.73 -20.66
N GLU A 78 3.78 13.54 -21.05
CA GLU A 78 2.98 12.66 -21.92
C GLU A 78 1.79 12.01 -21.15
N ASN A 79 1.99 11.63 -19.88
CA ASN A 79 0.96 11.00 -19.05
C ASN A 79 0.75 11.76 -17.74
N PRO A 80 -0.16 12.74 -17.69
CA PRO A 80 -0.40 13.56 -16.49
C PRO A 80 -0.85 12.75 -15.26
N LYS A 81 -1.62 11.68 -15.43
CA LYS A 81 -2.07 10.84 -14.31
C LYS A 81 -0.91 10.10 -13.65
N GLN A 82 -0.05 9.50 -14.46
CA GLN A 82 1.12 8.79 -13.95
C GLN A 82 2.12 9.76 -13.31
N ALA A 83 2.35 10.90 -13.94
CA ALA A 83 3.22 11.94 -13.41
C ALA A 83 2.71 12.47 -12.07
N PHE A 84 1.41 12.73 -11.97
CA PHE A 84 0.80 13.18 -10.72
C PHE A 84 0.92 12.14 -9.61
N ALA A 85 0.67 10.86 -9.91
CA ALA A 85 0.85 9.78 -8.94
C ALA A 85 2.28 9.75 -8.38
N LYS A 86 3.31 9.98 -9.21
CA LYS A 86 4.71 10.12 -8.76
C LYS A 86 4.90 11.37 -7.90
N ALA A 87 4.40 12.52 -8.37
CA ALA A 87 4.54 13.79 -7.66
C ALA A 87 3.89 13.75 -6.27
N THR A 88 2.77 13.02 -6.09
CA THR A 88 2.09 12.90 -4.79
C THR A 88 3.00 12.31 -3.72
N GLN A 89 3.96 11.47 -4.09
CA GLN A 89 4.90 10.86 -3.13
C GLN A 89 5.76 11.91 -2.41
N LEU A 90 6.06 13.03 -3.06
CA LEU A 90 6.78 14.14 -2.42
C LEU A 90 5.97 14.78 -1.28
N PHE A 91 4.68 14.58 -1.22
CA PHE A 91 3.78 15.16 -0.21
C PHE A 91 3.37 14.17 0.89
N VAL A 92 3.75 12.90 0.75
CA VAL A 92 3.50 11.89 1.80
C VAL A 92 4.31 12.24 3.04
N ARG A 93 3.66 12.22 4.20
CA ARG A 93 4.35 12.31 5.49
C ARG A 93 4.76 10.91 5.90
N GLU A 94 6.02 10.59 5.69
CA GLU A 94 6.57 9.36 6.23
C GLU A 94 6.60 9.45 7.76
N LYS A 95 6.07 8.44 8.42
CA LYS A 95 6.23 8.26 9.85
C LYS A 95 7.56 7.52 10.06
N GLU A 96 8.56 8.22 10.57
CA GLU A 96 9.80 7.56 10.97
C GLU A 96 9.50 6.57 12.10
N LEU A 97 9.74 5.30 11.84
CA LEU A 97 9.67 4.24 12.84
C LEU A 97 11.09 3.98 13.38
N PRO A 98 11.23 3.74 14.69
CA PRO A 98 12.52 3.34 15.23
C PRO A 98 12.96 2.00 14.64
N ARG A 99 14.27 1.86 14.33
CA ARG A 99 14.84 0.64 13.76
C ARG A 99 15.33 -0.30 14.84
N ASN A 100 15.35 -1.60 14.54
CA ASN A 100 15.74 -2.67 15.48
C ASN A 100 15.00 -2.54 16.82
N PHE A 101 13.69 -2.31 16.74
CA PHE A 101 12.86 -1.95 17.87
C PHE A 101 11.76 -3.00 18.12
N VAL A 102 11.66 -3.41 19.38
CA VAL A 102 10.55 -4.22 19.90
C VAL A 102 9.88 -3.43 21.03
N HIS A 103 8.58 -3.19 20.89
CA HIS A 103 7.81 -2.54 21.94
C HIS A 103 7.67 -3.45 23.17
N ALA A 104 7.72 -2.87 24.38
CA ALA A 104 7.70 -3.63 25.63
C ALA A 104 6.43 -4.49 25.85
N SER A 105 5.32 -4.19 25.16
CA SER A 105 4.09 -4.99 25.20
C SER A 105 3.99 -6.02 24.08
N ALA A 106 5.00 -6.15 23.22
CA ALA A 106 5.01 -7.20 22.20
C ALA A 106 5.38 -8.56 22.81
N ILE A 107 4.81 -9.62 22.26
CA ILE A 107 5.12 -11.00 22.62
C ILE A 107 5.70 -11.65 21.36
N VAL A 108 6.96 -12.00 21.40
CA VAL A 108 7.68 -12.64 20.30
C VAL A 108 8.27 -13.95 20.82
N ASP A 109 7.97 -15.05 20.12
CA ASP A 109 8.51 -16.35 20.51
C ASP A 109 10.05 -16.39 20.30
N ASP A 110 10.76 -17.10 21.17
CA ASP A 110 12.23 -17.19 21.16
C ASP A 110 12.80 -17.85 19.89
N SER A 111 11.99 -18.62 19.15
CA SER A 111 12.38 -19.27 17.88
C SER A 111 12.36 -18.34 16.66
N VAL A 112 11.80 -17.12 16.79
CA VAL A 112 11.63 -16.20 15.67
C VAL A 112 12.98 -15.68 15.17
N GLN A 113 13.19 -15.78 13.85
CA GLN A 113 14.36 -15.22 13.19
C GLN A 113 14.04 -13.82 12.68
N ILE A 114 14.79 -12.81 13.15
CA ILE A 114 14.55 -11.42 12.80
C ILE A 114 15.77 -10.82 12.11
N GLY A 115 15.57 -10.31 10.90
CA GLY A 115 16.58 -9.56 10.14
C GLY A 115 16.86 -8.17 10.73
N ALA A 116 17.73 -7.40 10.09
CA ALA A 116 18.07 -6.04 10.54
C ALA A 116 16.99 -5.02 10.19
N ASP A 117 17.04 -3.84 10.85
CA ASP A 117 16.21 -2.66 10.58
C ASP A 117 14.69 -2.86 10.81
N PHE A 118 14.30 -3.85 11.60
CA PHE A 118 12.91 -4.18 11.87
C PHE A 118 12.22 -3.21 12.85
N TYR A 119 10.88 -3.21 12.81
CA TYR A 119 10.01 -2.55 13.78
C TYR A 119 8.90 -3.49 14.24
N ILE A 120 8.81 -3.74 15.54
CA ILE A 120 7.73 -4.50 16.18
C ILE A 120 7.01 -3.60 17.17
N GLY A 121 5.79 -3.19 16.79
CA GLY A 121 4.97 -2.22 17.51
C GLY A 121 4.29 -2.77 18.77
N PRO A 122 3.46 -1.94 19.44
CA PRO A 122 2.77 -2.34 20.66
C PRO A 122 1.75 -3.45 20.41
N ASN A 123 1.66 -4.37 21.38
CA ASN A 123 0.73 -5.51 21.40
C ASN A 123 0.83 -6.42 20.17
N VAL A 124 1.98 -6.43 19.49
CA VAL A 124 2.26 -7.40 18.43
C VAL A 124 2.49 -8.77 19.06
N VAL A 125 1.95 -9.80 18.44
CA VAL A 125 2.21 -11.21 18.80
C VAL A 125 2.82 -11.90 17.59
N VAL A 126 3.96 -12.56 17.78
CA VAL A 126 4.64 -13.36 16.75
C VAL A 126 4.81 -14.79 17.26
N GLY A 127 4.17 -15.72 16.55
CA GLY A 127 4.21 -17.15 16.87
C GLY A 127 5.55 -17.81 16.54
N LYS A 128 5.64 -19.11 16.79
CA LYS A 128 6.85 -19.92 16.65
C LYS A 128 7.33 -20.00 15.21
N ASP A 129 8.66 -20.16 15.08
CA ASP A 129 9.33 -20.49 13.83
C ASP A 129 9.06 -19.49 12.69
N CYS A 130 8.63 -18.25 13.01
CA CYS A 130 8.47 -17.20 12.04
C CYS A 130 9.83 -16.65 11.58
N VAL A 131 9.88 -16.21 10.32
CA VAL A 131 11.04 -15.56 9.72
C VAL A 131 10.66 -14.18 9.24
N LEU A 132 11.25 -13.14 9.82
CA LEU A 132 11.09 -11.75 9.43
C LEU A 132 12.39 -11.28 8.77
N GLU A 133 12.37 -10.99 7.48
CA GLU A 133 13.56 -10.49 6.80
C GLU A 133 13.87 -9.02 7.16
N ARG A 134 14.87 -8.44 6.52
CA ARG A 134 15.30 -7.06 6.76
C ARG A 134 14.18 -6.05 6.50
N ASN A 135 14.12 -5.01 7.35
CA ASN A 135 13.22 -3.86 7.22
C ASN A 135 11.72 -4.23 7.25
N VAL A 136 11.37 -5.31 7.96
CA VAL A 136 9.97 -5.65 8.22
C VAL A 136 9.40 -4.73 9.29
N ALA A 137 8.18 -4.21 9.07
CA ALA A 137 7.47 -3.38 10.03
C ALA A 137 6.12 -4.00 10.41
N LEU A 138 6.00 -4.42 11.66
CA LEU A 138 4.75 -4.88 12.27
C LEU A 138 4.17 -3.74 13.13
N ASN A 139 3.06 -3.16 12.69
CA ASN A 139 2.40 -2.10 13.44
C ASN A 139 1.57 -2.65 14.61
N ALA A 140 0.92 -1.77 15.37
CA ALA A 140 0.21 -2.12 16.59
C ALA A 140 -0.84 -3.22 16.40
N ASN A 141 -0.94 -4.14 17.36
CA ASN A 141 -1.93 -5.22 17.43
C ASN A 141 -1.87 -6.20 16.23
N VAL A 142 -0.75 -6.32 15.54
CA VAL A 142 -0.55 -7.36 14.52
C VAL A 142 -0.36 -8.70 15.22
N VAL A 143 -1.02 -9.73 14.69
CA VAL A 143 -0.87 -11.12 15.13
C VAL A 143 -0.34 -11.95 13.98
N LEU A 144 0.81 -12.57 14.16
CA LEU A 144 1.35 -13.59 13.27
C LEU A 144 1.23 -14.95 13.98
N GLY A 145 0.66 -15.91 13.28
CA GLY A 145 0.63 -17.32 13.69
C GLY A 145 2.02 -17.96 13.69
N GLU A 146 2.08 -19.27 13.53
CA GLU A 146 3.34 -20.01 13.47
C GLU A 146 3.85 -20.16 12.04
N ARG A 147 5.19 -20.26 11.85
CA ARG A 147 5.84 -20.52 10.55
C ARG A 147 5.51 -19.51 9.46
N VAL A 148 5.19 -18.27 9.85
CA VAL A 148 4.95 -17.17 8.91
C VAL A 148 6.29 -16.67 8.36
N PHE A 149 6.37 -16.50 7.05
CA PHE A 149 7.51 -15.87 6.38
C PHE A 149 7.14 -14.48 5.88
N LEU A 150 7.90 -13.46 6.28
CA LEU A 150 7.80 -12.10 5.79
C LEU A 150 9.10 -11.69 5.10
N GLY A 151 9.02 -11.44 3.81
CA GLY A 151 10.13 -10.98 2.98
C GLY A 151 10.55 -9.55 3.33
N LYS A 152 11.65 -9.14 2.71
CA LYS A 152 12.26 -7.82 2.90
C LYS A 152 11.27 -6.66 2.61
N ASP A 153 11.34 -5.61 3.43
CA ASP A 153 10.54 -4.39 3.26
C ASP A 153 9.01 -4.64 3.35
N VAL A 154 8.56 -5.73 3.95
CA VAL A 154 7.13 -5.98 4.21
C VAL A 154 6.63 -5.07 5.32
N VAL A 155 5.47 -4.46 5.08
CA VAL A 155 4.78 -3.60 6.05
C VAL A 155 3.40 -4.16 6.37
N ILE A 156 3.20 -4.51 7.62
CA ILE A 156 1.91 -4.97 8.15
C ILE A 156 1.30 -3.85 8.98
N MET A 157 0.15 -3.34 8.54
CA MET A 157 -0.56 -2.24 9.19
C MET A 157 -1.31 -2.71 10.44
N PRO A 158 -1.80 -1.80 11.30
CA PRO A 158 -2.41 -2.19 12.57
C PRO A 158 -3.60 -3.15 12.45
N ASN A 159 -3.75 -4.04 13.43
CA ASN A 159 -4.85 -5.00 13.57
C ASN A 159 -4.94 -6.04 12.44
N VAL A 160 -3.86 -6.32 11.74
CA VAL A 160 -3.81 -7.42 10.76
C VAL A 160 -3.56 -8.73 11.49
N THR A 161 -4.26 -9.78 11.07
CA THR A 161 -4.01 -11.16 11.51
C THR A 161 -3.49 -11.98 10.34
N VAL A 162 -2.37 -12.63 10.53
CA VAL A 162 -1.77 -13.58 9.58
C VAL A 162 -1.73 -14.95 10.26
N TYR A 163 -2.39 -15.92 9.66
CA TYR A 163 -2.46 -17.28 10.17
C TYR A 163 -1.17 -18.05 9.90
N ASP A 164 -1.14 -19.31 10.35
CA ASP A 164 -0.01 -20.20 10.21
C ASP A 164 0.34 -20.47 8.73
N ASP A 165 1.60 -20.80 8.46
CA ASP A 165 2.09 -21.26 7.16
C ASP A 165 1.87 -20.25 5.99
N VAL A 166 1.72 -18.96 6.31
CA VAL A 166 1.57 -17.89 5.30
C VAL A 166 2.94 -17.36 4.89
N GLU A 167 3.16 -17.26 3.57
CA GLU A 167 4.35 -16.65 2.98
C GLU A 167 4.00 -15.31 2.30
N ILE A 168 4.68 -14.22 2.69
CA ILE A 168 4.51 -12.90 2.13
C ILE A 168 5.86 -12.41 1.59
N ALA A 169 5.96 -12.26 0.27
CA ALA A 169 7.20 -11.84 -0.38
C ALA A 169 7.46 -10.33 -0.25
N ALA A 170 8.63 -9.89 -0.70
CA ALA A 170 9.19 -8.58 -0.46
C ALA A 170 8.31 -7.39 -0.90
N ARG A 171 8.46 -6.24 -0.21
CA ARG A 171 7.82 -4.94 -0.55
C ARG A 171 6.29 -4.98 -0.58
N THR A 172 5.69 -5.96 0.06
CA THR A 172 4.24 -6.10 0.18
C THR A 172 3.72 -5.32 1.37
N VAL A 173 2.58 -4.66 1.17
CA VAL A 173 1.88 -3.88 2.20
C VAL A 173 0.50 -4.47 2.44
N ILE A 174 0.20 -4.81 3.69
CA ILE A 174 -1.12 -5.29 4.11
C ILE A 174 -1.77 -4.22 5.00
N HIS A 175 -2.91 -3.68 4.55
CA HIS A 175 -3.62 -2.64 5.27
C HIS A 175 -4.47 -3.18 6.42
N SER A 176 -4.83 -2.26 7.32
CA SER A 176 -5.44 -2.55 8.63
C SER A 176 -6.68 -3.43 8.57
N ASN A 177 -6.85 -4.25 9.60
CA ASN A 177 -7.99 -5.16 9.79
C ASN A 177 -8.11 -6.27 8.72
N SER A 178 -7.09 -6.51 7.91
CA SER A 178 -7.09 -7.63 6.96
C SER A 178 -6.75 -8.93 7.69
N VAL A 179 -7.27 -10.05 7.17
CA VAL A 179 -7.04 -11.40 7.67
C VAL A 179 -6.48 -12.25 6.54
N ILE A 180 -5.32 -12.85 6.75
CA ILE A 180 -4.63 -13.65 5.75
C ILE A 180 -4.48 -15.08 6.27
N GLY A 181 -4.97 -16.05 5.52
CA GLY A 181 -4.83 -17.47 5.82
C GLY A 181 -5.92 -18.06 6.73
N SER A 182 -7.07 -17.37 6.88
CA SER A 182 -8.22 -17.96 7.56
C SER A 182 -8.74 -19.17 6.81
N ASP A 183 -9.41 -20.09 7.50
CA ASP A 183 -10.04 -21.25 6.89
C ASP A 183 -11.04 -20.84 5.80
N GLY A 184 -10.97 -21.51 4.66
CA GLY A 184 -11.96 -21.37 3.60
C GLY A 184 -13.32 -21.97 4.01
N PHE A 185 -14.39 -21.54 3.33
CA PHE A 185 -15.73 -22.06 3.56
C PHE A 185 -15.90 -23.43 2.86
N GLY A 186 -15.64 -24.50 3.61
CA GLY A 186 -15.76 -25.89 3.13
C GLY A 186 -16.62 -26.71 4.09
N PHE A 187 -17.85 -27.07 3.68
CA PHE A 187 -18.77 -27.92 4.45
C PHE A 187 -19.49 -28.89 3.53
N GLU A 188 -19.52 -30.15 3.92
CA GLU A 188 -20.26 -31.18 3.21
C GLU A 188 -21.53 -31.55 3.98
N PRO A 189 -22.69 -31.62 3.32
CA PRO A 189 -23.91 -32.05 3.97
C PRO A 189 -23.81 -33.54 4.37
N THR A 190 -24.26 -33.86 5.56
CA THR A 190 -24.38 -35.22 6.04
C THR A 190 -25.86 -35.67 5.95
N ASP A 191 -26.15 -36.96 6.14
CA ASP A 191 -27.51 -37.47 6.21
C ASP A 191 -28.32 -36.97 7.43
N GLY A 192 -27.74 -36.08 8.23
CA GLY A 192 -28.33 -35.41 9.38
C GLY A 192 -28.44 -33.92 9.20
N GLU A 193 -28.72 -33.21 10.30
CA GLU A 193 -28.84 -31.74 10.33
C GLU A 193 -27.50 -30.98 10.42
N ILE A 194 -26.38 -31.70 10.63
CA ILE A 194 -25.05 -31.11 10.87
C ILE A 194 -24.17 -31.40 9.67
N SER A 195 -23.63 -30.34 9.05
CA SER A 195 -22.61 -30.48 8.01
C SER A 195 -21.22 -30.75 8.60
N GLU A 196 -20.44 -31.61 7.92
CA GLU A 196 -19.02 -31.83 8.29
C GLU A 196 -18.14 -30.80 7.64
N ALA A 197 -17.23 -30.19 8.45
CA ALA A 197 -16.24 -29.24 7.96
C ALA A 197 -15.12 -29.97 7.20
N VAL A 198 -14.80 -29.50 6.02
CA VAL A 198 -13.60 -29.90 5.28
C VAL A 198 -12.41 -29.14 5.84
N ALA A 199 -11.42 -29.88 6.36
CA ALA A 199 -10.19 -29.25 6.91
C ALA A 199 -9.46 -28.45 5.83
N GLN A 200 -9.06 -27.24 6.18
CA GLN A 200 -8.28 -26.34 5.35
C GLN A 200 -6.81 -26.44 5.78
N ILE A 201 -6.00 -27.20 5.05
CA ILE A 201 -4.62 -27.55 5.42
C ILE A 201 -3.57 -26.96 4.48
N GLY A 202 -3.98 -26.23 3.44
CA GLY A 202 -3.10 -25.42 2.61
C GLY A 202 -2.75 -24.09 3.27
N GLY A 203 -1.87 -23.35 2.66
CA GLY A 203 -1.43 -22.03 3.09
C GLY A 203 -1.91 -20.91 2.17
N VAL A 204 -1.26 -19.76 2.32
CA VAL A 204 -1.37 -18.60 1.41
C VAL A 204 0.03 -18.16 1.00
N LYS A 205 0.25 -17.93 -0.29
CA LYS A 205 1.50 -17.35 -0.80
C LYS A 205 1.22 -16.05 -1.53
N ILE A 206 1.82 -14.98 -1.05
CA ILE A 206 1.68 -13.63 -1.59
C ILE A 206 3.01 -13.20 -2.20
N GLY A 207 2.94 -12.78 -3.46
CA GLY A 207 4.10 -12.33 -4.24
C GLY A 207 4.67 -11.00 -3.80
N GLU A 208 5.65 -10.52 -4.55
CA GLU A 208 6.34 -9.24 -4.31
C GLU A 208 5.51 -8.05 -4.79
N ASP A 209 5.75 -6.86 -4.20
CA ASP A 209 5.12 -5.60 -4.59
C ASP A 209 3.58 -5.61 -4.56
N VAL A 210 2.98 -6.48 -3.74
CA VAL A 210 1.53 -6.59 -3.56
C VAL A 210 1.03 -5.51 -2.59
N SER A 211 -0.18 -5.01 -2.82
CA SER A 211 -0.87 -4.14 -1.86
C SER A 211 -2.26 -4.70 -1.58
N ILE A 212 -2.56 -4.99 -0.32
CA ILE A 212 -3.84 -5.54 0.13
C ILE A 212 -4.56 -4.48 0.95
N GLY A 213 -5.76 -4.09 0.48
CA GLY A 213 -6.60 -3.08 1.09
C GLY A 213 -7.16 -3.49 2.45
N ALA A 214 -7.61 -2.50 3.21
CA ALA A 214 -8.10 -2.67 4.57
C ALA A 214 -9.34 -3.58 4.65
N GLY A 215 -9.39 -4.45 5.67
CA GLY A 215 -10.53 -5.35 5.90
C GLY A 215 -10.69 -6.44 4.85
N THR A 216 -9.68 -6.71 4.03
CA THR A 216 -9.67 -7.80 3.06
C THR A 216 -9.37 -9.12 3.74
N CYS A 217 -10.08 -10.18 3.34
CA CYS A 217 -9.85 -11.55 3.79
C CYS A 217 -9.32 -12.40 2.64
N ILE A 218 -8.26 -13.16 2.89
CA ILE A 218 -7.70 -14.14 1.95
C ILE A 218 -7.65 -15.49 2.66
N ASP A 219 -8.49 -16.42 2.23
CA ASP A 219 -8.58 -17.73 2.84
C ASP A 219 -7.43 -18.64 2.40
N CYS A 220 -6.95 -19.49 3.28
CA CYS A 220 -5.99 -20.53 2.94
C CYS A 220 -6.63 -21.57 1.99
N GLY A 221 -5.79 -22.31 1.30
CA GLY A 221 -6.30 -23.36 0.43
C GLY A 221 -6.74 -24.60 1.21
N THR A 222 -7.60 -25.36 0.63
CA THR A 222 -8.05 -26.63 1.24
C THR A 222 -6.90 -27.63 1.36
N ILE A 223 -6.11 -27.82 0.31
CA ILE A 223 -4.94 -28.69 0.26
C ILE A 223 -3.75 -27.94 -0.33
N GLU A 224 -3.91 -27.37 -1.54
CA GLU A 224 -2.93 -26.53 -2.18
C GLU A 224 -3.12 -25.07 -1.73
N ASP A 225 -2.05 -24.27 -1.81
CA ASP A 225 -2.07 -22.89 -1.37
C ASP A 225 -2.99 -21.99 -2.22
N THR A 226 -3.57 -20.99 -1.59
CA THR A 226 -4.10 -19.80 -2.27
C THR A 226 -2.93 -18.91 -2.70
N LEU A 227 -2.92 -18.47 -3.96
CA LEU A 227 -1.78 -17.76 -4.57
C LEU A 227 -2.17 -16.35 -5.01
N VAL A 228 -1.38 -15.36 -4.59
CA VAL A 228 -1.45 -13.98 -5.08
C VAL A 228 -0.13 -13.64 -5.77
N GLY A 229 -0.18 -13.33 -7.06
CA GLY A 229 1.02 -13.04 -7.87
C GLY A 229 1.67 -11.69 -7.56
N ASN A 230 2.85 -11.46 -8.15
CA ASN A 230 3.60 -10.22 -7.96
C ASN A 230 2.85 -8.99 -8.50
N GLY A 231 2.95 -7.86 -7.79
CA GLY A 231 2.42 -6.58 -8.23
C GLY A 231 0.90 -6.44 -8.13
N VAL A 232 0.18 -7.45 -7.67
CA VAL A 232 -1.28 -7.42 -7.51
C VAL A 232 -1.70 -6.32 -6.55
N LYS A 233 -2.78 -5.61 -6.89
CA LYS A 233 -3.40 -4.58 -6.05
C LYS A 233 -4.84 -4.99 -5.74
N ILE A 234 -5.12 -5.21 -4.48
CA ILE A 234 -6.42 -5.64 -3.95
C ILE A 234 -7.03 -4.47 -3.19
N ASP A 235 -8.26 -4.10 -3.51
CA ASP A 235 -8.96 -3.00 -2.84
C ASP A 235 -9.42 -3.41 -1.43
N ASN A 236 -10.00 -2.45 -0.71
CA ASN A 236 -10.54 -2.68 0.62
C ASN A 236 -11.75 -3.64 0.57
N GLN A 237 -11.93 -4.42 1.65
CA GLN A 237 -13.11 -5.29 1.85
C GLN A 237 -13.33 -6.32 0.72
N VAL A 238 -12.25 -6.82 0.12
CA VAL A 238 -12.30 -7.91 -0.84
C VAL A 238 -12.26 -9.25 -0.11
N GLN A 239 -13.06 -10.22 -0.58
CA GLN A 239 -12.98 -11.63 -0.15
C GLN A 239 -12.33 -12.45 -1.26
N ILE A 240 -11.23 -13.11 -0.93
CA ILE A 240 -10.56 -14.10 -1.79
C ILE A 240 -10.74 -15.47 -1.13
N GLY A 241 -11.56 -16.32 -1.74
CA GLY A 241 -11.82 -17.67 -1.24
C GLY A 241 -10.63 -18.61 -1.44
N HIS A 242 -10.71 -19.77 -0.80
CA HIS A 242 -9.67 -20.79 -0.84
C HIS A 242 -9.30 -21.24 -2.26
N ASN A 243 -8.04 -21.63 -2.47
CA ASN A 243 -7.49 -22.15 -3.73
C ASN A 243 -7.54 -21.16 -4.92
N CYS A 244 -7.84 -19.86 -4.71
CA CYS A 244 -7.76 -18.86 -5.77
C CYS A 244 -6.31 -18.66 -6.23
N LYS A 245 -6.14 -18.34 -7.52
CA LYS A 245 -4.85 -17.95 -8.13
C LYS A 245 -5.05 -16.65 -8.89
N ILE A 246 -4.44 -15.56 -8.39
CA ILE A 246 -4.61 -14.18 -8.83
C ILE A 246 -3.31 -13.62 -9.36
#